data_8792b1d6cb9f5aaed2e6c8706b999e3a
#
_entry.id   8792b1d6cb9f5aaed2e6c8706b999e3a
#
_cell.length_a   1.000
_cell.length_b   1.000
_cell.length_c   1.000
_cell.angle_alpha   90.00
_cell.angle_beta   90.00
_cell.angle_gamma   90.00
#
_symmetry.space_group_name_H-M   'P 1'
#
loop_
_entity.id
_entity.type
_entity.pdbx_description
1 polymer ?
#
loop_
_entity_poly.entity_id
_entity_poly.type
_entity_poly.pdbx_seq_one_letter_code
_entity_poly.pdbx_strand_id
1 'polypeptide(L)'
;MSLTQPKSPAPAGIFRAALLAVGCLLAVSCKAAEAPEPASGADLGCGPQVCAEGAALRDAYAGPVEAWPAVETTNDTPFEEMALLDRPLAAEATPMARLGEALFFDPILSASGQIACASCHHPDLAFTDGIRSSVGHDRQQGRRNAPTLLDKADQPVFMWDGAAMSLEHQAMMPISNPIEMAETQAALIETLNTDPDYAKRFQQVTGEDTVAMADVTAALAAYERTLTRRTKFDLFLEGDRDRFTDQELFGLHLYRTKARCMTCHSGSRLTDDEFHNIGLTYYGRKYEDFGRYALTEEPDAVGEFKTPSLRHVRRTGPYMHNGLFPSLRGIVNLYNAGGARPRPRPGMENDPLFPETSELLPKLNLTSDERDALVAYLETL
;
A
#
# COMPACT_ATOMS: atom_id res chain seq x y z
N MET A 1 -23.00 -67.15 -27.93
CA MET A 1 -22.27 -67.79 -26.81
C MET A 1 -22.38 -66.79 -25.68
N SER A 2 -23.37 -66.88 -24.89
CA SER A 2 -23.59 -67.74 -23.70
C SER A 2 -22.80 -67.27 -22.51
N LEU A 3 -23.54 -66.61 -21.56
CA LEU A 3 -23.69 -66.90 -20.14
C LEU A 3 -22.49 -66.39 -19.26
N THR A 4 -22.62 -65.82 -18.10
CA THR A 4 -23.64 -65.87 -17.02
C THR A 4 -23.33 -64.81 -15.95
N GLN A 5 -24.33 -64.20 -15.38
CA GLN A 5 -24.29 -63.67 -13.99
C GLN A 5 -24.33 -64.86 -12.98
N PRO A 6 -23.91 -64.66 -11.74
CA PRO A 6 -24.91 -64.61 -10.69
C PRO A 6 -24.60 -63.75 -9.44
N LYS A 7 -25.66 -63.19 -8.89
CA LYS A 7 -26.26 -63.30 -7.53
C LYS A 7 -25.63 -62.55 -6.36
N SER A 8 -26.43 -61.62 -5.90
CA SER A 8 -26.55 -61.06 -4.53
C SER A 8 -26.90 -62.18 -3.50
N PRO A 9 -26.59 -61.97 -2.22
CA PRO A 9 -27.67 -61.88 -1.23
C PRO A 9 -27.58 -60.76 -0.20
N ALA A 10 -28.74 -60.27 0.20
CA ALA A 10 -29.03 -59.61 1.48
C ALA A 10 -29.55 -60.71 2.48
N PRO A 11 -30.02 -60.39 3.71
CA PRO A 11 -29.91 -59.24 4.60
C PRO A 11 -29.57 -59.65 6.05
N ALA A 12 -29.42 -58.72 6.97
CA ALA A 12 -30.03 -58.64 8.30
C ALA A 12 -29.15 -57.91 9.36
N GLY A 13 -29.80 -57.12 10.19
CA GLY A 13 -29.24 -56.75 11.48
C GLY A 13 -29.67 -55.38 11.98
N ILE A 14 -30.92 -55.26 12.47
CA ILE A 14 -31.42 -54.08 13.20
C ILE A 14 -30.79 -54.07 14.61
N PHE A 15 -30.08 -53.01 14.97
CA PHE A 15 -29.88 -52.65 16.37
C PHE A 15 -30.30 -51.18 16.58
N ARG A 16 -31.42 -51.03 17.28
CA ARG A 16 -31.83 -49.75 17.88
C ARG A 16 -30.96 -49.49 19.09
N ALA A 17 -30.21 -48.39 19.10
CA ALA A 17 -29.69 -47.79 20.32
C ALA A 17 -30.25 -46.37 20.43
N ALA A 18 -31.06 -46.16 21.45
CA ALA A 18 -31.55 -44.87 21.86
C ALA A 18 -30.41 -44.06 22.47
N LEU A 19 -30.09 -42.89 21.92
CA LEU A 19 -29.22 -41.91 22.57
C LEU A 19 -30.05 -40.72 23.02
N LEU A 20 -30.05 -40.48 24.31
CA LEU A 20 -30.56 -39.32 24.98
C LEU A 20 -29.81 -38.07 24.51
N ALA A 21 -30.55 -37.08 23.98
CA ALA A 21 -30.03 -35.77 23.69
C ALA A 21 -29.93 -34.98 25.02
N VAL A 22 -28.71 -34.76 25.50
CA VAL A 22 -28.43 -33.71 26.49
C VAL A 22 -27.99 -32.49 25.69
N GLY A 23 -28.87 -31.51 25.56
CA GLY A 23 -28.56 -30.22 24.97
C GLY A 23 -27.65 -29.42 25.91
N CYS A 24 -26.44 -29.18 25.51
CA CYS A 24 -25.59 -28.17 26.10
C CYS A 24 -25.37 -27.07 25.02
N LEU A 25 -26.21 -26.04 25.08
CA LEU A 25 -26.02 -24.81 24.33
C LEU A 25 -24.84 -24.04 24.96
N LEU A 26 -23.65 -24.29 24.50
CA LEU A 26 -22.53 -23.38 24.71
C LEU A 26 -22.54 -22.37 23.55
N ALA A 27 -23.06 -21.20 23.82
CA ALA A 27 -22.84 -20.02 22.98
C ALA A 27 -21.35 -19.69 23.04
N VAL A 28 -20.59 -20.19 22.07
CA VAL A 28 -19.22 -19.75 21.82
C VAL A 28 -19.34 -18.38 21.14
N SER A 29 -19.21 -17.33 21.95
CA SER A 29 -18.96 -15.97 21.45
C SER A 29 -17.58 -15.98 20.82
N CYS A 30 -17.51 -16.11 19.50
CA CYS A 30 -16.28 -15.80 18.75
C CYS A 30 -16.03 -14.30 18.87
N LYS A 31 -15.36 -13.89 19.95
CA LYS A 31 -14.58 -12.66 19.88
C LYS A 31 -13.51 -12.92 18.82
N ALA A 32 -13.54 -12.14 17.74
CA ALA A 32 -12.42 -12.07 16.83
C ALA A 32 -11.18 -11.80 17.70
N ALA A 33 -10.27 -12.76 17.77
CA ALA A 33 -8.97 -12.54 18.38
C ALA A 33 -8.28 -11.48 17.50
N GLU A 34 -8.04 -10.30 18.07
CA GLU A 34 -7.06 -9.39 17.52
C GLU A 34 -5.79 -10.21 17.29
N ALA A 35 -5.36 -10.25 16.02
CA ALA A 35 -4.09 -10.86 15.69
C ALA A 35 -3.03 -10.21 16.59
N PRO A 36 -2.13 -10.98 17.22
CA PRO A 36 -1.09 -10.41 18.04
C PRO A 36 -0.34 -9.41 17.16
N GLU A 37 -0.27 -8.16 17.62
CA GLU A 37 0.66 -7.20 17.01
C GLU A 37 2.01 -7.89 16.90
N PRO A 38 2.69 -7.85 15.73
CA PRO A 38 4.04 -8.36 15.65
C PRO A 38 4.82 -7.69 16.75
N ALA A 39 5.48 -8.50 17.58
CA ALA A 39 6.25 -8.03 18.73
C ALA A 39 7.02 -6.79 18.29
N SER A 40 6.73 -5.65 18.91
CA SER A 40 7.47 -4.40 18.72
C SER A 40 8.94 -4.79 18.72
N GLY A 41 9.67 -4.42 17.65
CA GLY A 41 11.07 -4.75 17.52
C GLY A 41 11.73 -4.53 18.87
N ALA A 42 12.48 -5.53 19.31
CA ALA A 42 13.15 -5.49 20.60
C ALA A 42 13.63 -4.07 20.85
N ASP A 43 13.30 -3.53 22.01
CA ASP A 43 13.79 -2.24 22.49
C ASP A 43 15.32 -2.29 22.44
N LEU A 44 15.87 -2.04 21.26
CA LEU A 44 17.28 -1.80 21.03
C LEU A 44 17.47 -0.41 21.60
N GLY A 45 17.75 -0.35 22.91
CA GLY A 45 17.93 0.88 23.63
C GLY A 45 18.79 1.82 22.81
N CYS A 46 18.29 3.02 22.53
CA CYS A 46 19.02 4.01 21.74
C CYS A 46 20.40 4.23 22.37
N GLY A 47 21.39 4.53 21.53
CA GLY A 47 22.70 4.94 22.03
C GLY A 47 22.56 6.13 23.00
N PRO A 48 23.38 6.25 24.04
CA PRO A 48 23.23 7.27 25.08
C PRO A 48 23.08 8.70 24.54
N GLN A 49 23.75 9.02 23.44
CA GLN A 49 23.68 10.33 22.80
C GLN A 49 22.29 10.55 22.14
N VAL A 50 21.78 9.58 21.40
CA VAL A 50 20.47 9.66 20.71
C VAL A 50 19.33 9.78 21.71
N CYS A 51 19.39 9.02 22.82
CA CYS A 51 18.42 9.14 23.90
C CYS A 51 18.47 10.52 24.56
N ALA A 52 19.66 11.06 24.81
CA ALA A 52 19.81 12.38 25.43
C ALA A 52 19.28 13.50 24.51
N GLU A 53 19.57 13.43 23.21
CA GLU A 53 19.06 14.37 22.21
C GLU A 53 17.53 14.29 22.09
N GLY A 54 16.97 13.08 22.03
CA GLY A 54 15.51 12.89 22.00
C GLY A 54 14.81 13.39 23.25
N ALA A 55 15.37 13.11 24.44
CA ALA A 55 14.82 13.62 25.69
C ALA A 55 14.84 15.17 25.77
N ALA A 56 15.88 15.79 25.24
CA ALA A 56 15.99 17.26 25.19
C ALA A 56 14.96 17.91 24.24
N LEU A 57 14.40 17.14 23.29
CA LEU A 57 13.40 17.61 22.33
C LEU A 57 11.96 17.51 22.84
N ARG A 58 11.69 16.80 23.96
CA ARG A 58 10.32 16.55 24.43
C ARG A 58 9.53 17.83 24.64
N ASP A 59 10.11 18.84 25.27
CA ASP A 59 9.43 20.12 25.50
C ASP A 59 9.17 20.86 24.17
N ALA A 60 10.08 20.78 23.20
CA ALA A 60 9.93 21.42 21.91
C ALA A 60 8.81 20.78 21.04
N TYR A 61 8.49 19.51 21.26
CA TYR A 61 7.44 18.77 20.56
C TYR A 61 6.17 18.55 21.42
N ALA A 62 6.12 19.08 22.63
CA ALA A 62 4.95 18.93 23.52
C ALA A 62 3.71 19.70 23.02
N GLY A 63 3.93 20.86 22.39
CA GLY A 63 2.89 21.75 21.90
C GLY A 63 2.24 21.31 20.58
N PRO A 64 1.35 22.15 20.03
CA PRO A 64 0.76 21.95 18.72
C PRO A 64 1.82 22.01 17.62
N VAL A 65 1.53 21.38 16.48
CA VAL A 65 2.50 21.19 15.37
C VAL A 65 3.08 22.49 14.86
N GLU A 66 2.31 23.56 14.86
CA GLU A 66 2.70 24.90 14.43
C GLU A 66 3.76 25.55 15.34
N ALA A 67 3.91 25.04 16.56
CA ALA A 67 4.91 25.49 17.53
C ALA A 67 6.19 24.62 17.53
N TRP A 68 6.24 23.58 16.72
CA TRP A 68 7.39 22.67 16.65
C TRP A 68 8.62 23.36 16.03
N PRO A 69 9.84 22.79 16.20
CA PRO A 69 11.03 23.31 15.56
C PRO A 69 10.88 23.49 14.06
N ALA A 70 11.47 24.56 13.51
CA ALA A 70 11.39 24.90 12.10
C ALA A 70 11.83 23.73 11.21
N VAL A 71 11.14 23.59 10.07
CA VAL A 71 11.46 22.60 9.04
C VAL A 71 12.60 23.10 8.17
N GLU A 72 13.49 22.19 7.79
CA GLU A 72 14.52 22.42 6.78
C GLU A 72 14.17 21.60 5.53
N THR A 73 14.01 22.29 4.38
CA THR A 73 13.85 21.63 3.07
C THR A 73 15.07 21.85 2.20
N THR A 74 15.22 21.10 1.13
CA THR A 74 16.27 21.33 0.13
C THR A 74 15.86 22.50 -0.75
N ASN A 75 16.77 23.47 -0.98
CA ASN A 75 16.55 24.64 -1.82
C ASN A 75 15.32 25.46 -1.44
N ASP A 76 14.98 25.51 -0.14
CA ASP A 76 13.79 26.19 0.38
C ASP A 76 12.48 25.74 -0.30
N THR A 77 12.41 24.48 -0.73
CA THR A 77 11.21 23.90 -1.34
C THR A 77 10.00 24.10 -0.42
N PRO A 78 8.87 24.63 -0.93
CA PRO A 78 7.64 24.76 -0.17
C PRO A 78 7.17 23.42 0.37
N PHE A 79 6.61 23.41 1.56
CA PHE A 79 6.08 22.20 2.21
C PHE A 79 4.75 22.52 2.92
N GLU A 80 3.95 21.50 3.13
CA GLU A 80 2.82 21.56 4.06
C GLU A 80 3.23 20.97 5.40
N GLU A 81 2.70 21.52 6.50
CA GLU A 81 2.99 20.98 7.82
C GLU A 81 2.30 19.62 8.02
N MET A 82 2.91 18.77 8.84
CA MET A 82 2.34 17.47 9.18
C MET A 82 1.02 17.63 9.92
N ALA A 83 0.03 16.83 9.55
CA ALA A 83 -1.30 16.88 10.17
C ALA A 83 -1.92 15.48 10.23
N LEU A 84 -2.98 15.37 11.02
CA LEU A 84 -3.88 14.22 10.95
C LEU A 84 -4.56 14.17 9.58
N LEU A 85 -4.80 12.96 9.10
CA LEU A 85 -5.69 12.78 7.95
C LEU A 85 -7.12 13.11 8.36
N ASP A 86 -7.82 13.88 7.54
CA ASP A 86 -9.26 14.08 7.66
C ASP A 86 -9.97 12.81 7.16
N ARG A 87 -10.20 11.88 8.06
CA ARG A 87 -10.85 10.60 7.76
C ARG A 87 -11.81 10.19 8.85
N PRO A 88 -13.00 9.72 8.52
CA PRO A 88 -13.89 9.09 9.49
C PRO A 88 -13.33 7.71 9.85
N LEU A 89 -12.77 7.56 11.06
CA LEU A 89 -12.19 6.30 11.55
C LEU A 89 -13.22 5.18 11.75
N ALA A 90 -14.49 5.44 11.57
CA ALA A 90 -15.59 4.49 11.78
C ALA A 90 -16.83 4.81 10.94
N ALA A 91 -16.65 5.22 9.69
CA ALA A 91 -17.81 5.36 8.80
C ALA A 91 -18.45 3.97 8.60
N GLU A 92 -19.73 3.84 8.90
CA GLU A 92 -20.49 2.65 8.50
C GLU A 92 -20.34 2.48 6.98
N ALA A 93 -19.92 1.32 6.56
CA ALA A 93 -19.77 1.03 5.13
C ALA A 93 -21.11 1.23 4.42
N THR A 94 -21.14 2.11 3.43
CA THR A 94 -22.33 2.33 2.60
C THR A 94 -22.72 1.05 1.86
N PRO A 95 -23.97 0.90 1.37
CA PRO A 95 -24.34 -0.25 0.52
C PRO A 95 -23.38 -0.40 -0.68
N MET A 96 -22.94 0.71 -1.29
CA MET A 96 -21.98 0.70 -2.40
C MET A 96 -20.60 0.18 -1.93
N ALA A 97 -20.10 0.60 -0.77
CA ALA A 97 -18.83 0.12 -0.23
C ALA A 97 -18.89 -1.38 0.12
N ARG A 98 -20.02 -1.88 0.65
CA ARG A 98 -20.18 -3.32 0.90
C ARG A 98 -20.22 -4.14 -0.40
N LEU A 99 -20.81 -3.61 -1.46
CA LEU A 99 -20.74 -4.23 -2.78
C LEU A 99 -19.31 -4.24 -3.30
N GLY A 100 -18.59 -3.13 -3.15
CA GLY A 100 -17.17 -3.02 -3.51
C GLY A 100 -16.29 -3.98 -2.73
N GLU A 101 -16.54 -4.14 -1.42
CA GLU A 101 -15.85 -5.14 -0.61
C GLU A 101 -16.05 -6.56 -1.16
N ALA A 102 -17.29 -6.92 -1.49
CA ALA A 102 -17.58 -8.24 -2.08
C ALA A 102 -16.81 -8.44 -3.39
N LEU A 103 -16.82 -7.46 -4.29
CA LEU A 103 -16.08 -7.49 -5.55
C LEU A 103 -14.55 -7.55 -5.34
N PHE A 104 -14.03 -6.85 -4.34
CA PHE A 104 -12.59 -6.80 -4.05
C PHE A 104 -12.00 -8.16 -3.69
N PHE A 105 -12.79 -9.01 -3.03
CA PHE A 105 -12.39 -10.36 -2.63
C PHE A 105 -12.82 -11.45 -3.62
N ASP A 106 -13.64 -11.12 -4.61
CA ASP A 106 -14.17 -12.09 -5.57
C ASP A 106 -13.30 -12.16 -6.83
N PRO A 107 -12.81 -13.36 -7.21
CA PRO A 107 -12.05 -13.53 -8.44
C PRO A 107 -12.88 -13.41 -9.72
N ILE A 108 -14.20 -13.21 -9.65
CA ILE A 108 -15.10 -13.02 -10.80
C ILE A 108 -14.66 -11.86 -11.72
N LEU A 109 -13.87 -10.91 -11.18
CA LEU A 109 -13.33 -9.77 -11.93
C LEU A 109 -12.15 -10.12 -12.84
N SER A 110 -11.69 -11.37 -12.86
CA SER A 110 -10.54 -11.79 -13.68
C SER A 110 -10.94 -12.83 -14.73
N ALA A 111 -10.31 -12.78 -15.90
CA ALA A 111 -10.55 -13.71 -17.01
C ALA A 111 -10.38 -15.18 -16.62
N SER A 112 -9.51 -15.47 -15.66
CA SER A 112 -9.29 -16.83 -15.17
C SER A 112 -10.26 -17.27 -14.06
N GLY A 113 -11.00 -16.35 -13.45
CA GLY A 113 -11.78 -16.60 -12.24
C GLY A 113 -10.91 -17.04 -11.04
N GLN A 114 -9.61 -16.65 -10.98
CA GLN A 114 -8.68 -17.07 -9.95
C GLN A 114 -7.97 -15.91 -9.23
N ILE A 115 -8.09 -14.68 -9.75
CA ILE A 115 -7.38 -13.52 -9.26
C ILE A 115 -8.39 -12.47 -8.81
N ALA A 116 -8.34 -12.09 -7.54
CA ALA A 116 -9.10 -10.97 -6.98
C ALA A 116 -8.16 -9.79 -6.69
N CYS A 117 -8.69 -8.60 -6.41
CA CYS A 117 -7.89 -7.46 -5.95
C CYS A 117 -7.09 -7.83 -4.70
N ALA A 118 -7.70 -8.58 -3.78
CA ALA A 118 -7.06 -9.09 -2.56
C ALA A 118 -5.88 -10.03 -2.82
N SER A 119 -5.69 -10.57 -4.04
CA SER A 119 -4.54 -11.40 -4.38
C SER A 119 -3.23 -10.60 -4.38
N CYS A 120 -3.30 -9.29 -4.76
CA CYS A 120 -2.16 -8.38 -4.78
C CYS A 120 -2.24 -7.32 -3.65
N HIS A 121 -3.43 -7.15 -3.06
CA HIS A 121 -3.69 -6.19 -1.99
C HIS A 121 -4.28 -6.89 -0.76
N HIS A 122 -3.43 -7.70 -0.08
CA HIS A 122 -3.87 -8.53 1.04
C HIS A 122 -4.05 -7.71 2.33
N PRO A 123 -5.21 -7.78 3.02
CA PRO A 123 -5.50 -6.98 4.22
C PRO A 123 -4.48 -7.14 5.36
N ASP A 124 -3.98 -8.35 5.58
CA ASP A 124 -3.00 -8.63 6.64
C ASP A 124 -1.60 -8.10 6.33
N LEU A 125 -1.34 -7.76 5.06
CA LEU A 125 -0.09 -7.16 4.58
C LEU A 125 -0.24 -5.65 4.31
N ALA A 126 -1.13 -4.99 5.04
CA ALA A 126 -1.45 -3.57 4.84
C ALA A 126 -1.91 -3.26 3.40
N PHE A 127 -2.68 -4.17 2.80
CA PHE A 127 -3.15 -4.07 1.42
C PHE A 127 -2.02 -3.93 0.39
N THR A 128 -0.91 -4.66 0.61
CA THR A 128 0.13 -4.99 -0.37
C THR A 128 0.22 -6.50 -0.54
N ASP A 129 1.16 -7.01 -1.32
CA ASP A 129 1.43 -8.45 -1.44
C ASP A 129 2.72 -8.91 -0.73
N GLY A 130 3.49 -7.97 -0.19
CA GLY A 130 4.74 -8.26 0.53
C GLY A 130 5.88 -8.81 -0.33
N ILE A 131 5.73 -8.81 -1.67
CA ILE A 131 6.75 -9.27 -2.60
C ILE A 131 7.21 -8.16 -3.54
N ARG A 132 8.31 -8.39 -4.26
CA ARG A 132 8.91 -7.40 -5.15
C ARG A 132 7.93 -6.85 -6.20
N SER A 133 7.20 -7.73 -6.85
CA SER A 133 6.13 -7.40 -7.79
C SER A 133 5.17 -8.58 -7.90
N SER A 134 3.90 -8.27 -8.05
CA SER A 134 2.80 -9.22 -8.03
C SER A 134 2.88 -10.25 -9.15
N VAL A 135 2.26 -11.39 -8.93
CA VAL A 135 2.07 -12.45 -9.93
C VAL A 135 0.60 -12.48 -10.31
N GLY A 136 0.31 -12.22 -11.58
CA GLY A 136 -1.04 -12.16 -12.10
C GLY A 136 -1.38 -13.30 -13.06
N HIS A 137 -2.15 -12.97 -14.11
CA HIS A 137 -2.69 -13.90 -15.10
C HIS A 137 -1.59 -14.76 -15.72
N ASP A 138 -1.85 -16.07 -15.86
CA ASP A 138 -0.89 -17.07 -16.37
C ASP A 138 0.46 -17.08 -15.62
N ARG A 139 0.45 -16.67 -14.35
CA ARG A 139 1.64 -16.55 -13.50
C ARG A 139 2.68 -15.56 -14.03
N GLN A 140 2.24 -14.61 -14.84
CA GLN A 140 3.11 -13.54 -15.32
C GLN A 140 3.44 -12.60 -14.15
N GLN A 141 4.71 -12.18 -14.09
CA GLN A 141 5.16 -11.29 -13.04
C GLN A 141 5.08 -9.83 -13.49
N GLY A 142 4.44 -8.98 -12.69
CA GLY A 142 4.42 -7.55 -12.88
C GLY A 142 5.81 -6.91 -12.79
N ARG A 143 5.93 -5.68 -13.26
CA ARG A 143 7.21 -4.94 -13.25
C ARG A 143 7.40 -4.13 -11.98
N ARG A 144 6.30 -3.62 -11.40
CA ARG A 144 6.29 -2.70 -10.28
C ARG A 144 5.75 -3.36 -9.02
N ASN A 145 6.11 -2.81 -7.87
CA ASN A 145 5.61 -3.19 -6.56
C ASN A 145 4.16 -2.72 -6.39
N ALA A 146 3.32 -3.55 -5.75
CA ALA A 146 1.95 -3.21 -5.41
C ALA A 146 1.92 -2.26 -4.21
N PRO A 147 1.50 -0.99 -4.37
CA PRO A 147 1.40 -0.05 -3.25
C PRO A 147 0.23 -0.41 -2.33
N THR A 148 0.30 0.05 -1.09
CA THR A 148 -0.84 -0.06 -0.16
C THR A 148 -2.06 0.71 -0.65
N LEU A 149 -3.26 0.19 -0.36
CA LEU A 149 -4.53 0.90 -0.56
C LEU A 149 -4.99 1.66 0.70
N LEU A 150 -4.25 1.58 1.80
CA LEU A 150 -4.60 2.32 3.02
C LEU A 150 -4.47 3.83 2.80
N ASP A 151 -5.47 4.58 3.29
CA ASP A 151 -5.48 6.04 3.32
C ASP A 151 -5.35 6.69 1.92
N LYS A 152 -6.10 6.16 0.92
CA LYS A 152 -6.09 6.64 -0.47
C LYS A 152 -7.29 7.53 -0.84
N ALA A 153 -8.23 7.78 0.08
CA ALA A 153 -9.49 8.47 -0.22
C ALA A 153 -9.30 9.83 -0.93
N ASP A 154 -8.35 10.64 -0.46
CA ASP A 154 -8.11 12.02 -0.94
C ASP A 154 -6.83 12.15 -1.78
N GLN A 155 -6.28 11.03 -2.26
CA GLN A 155 -5.10 11.05 -3.12
C GLN A 155 -5.49 11.56 -4.52
N PRO A 156 -4.81 12.58 -5.08
CA PRO A 156 -5.22 13.18 -6.35
C PRO A 156 -4.74 12.39 -7.58
N VAL A 157 -3.68 11.58 -7.42
CA VAL A 157 -3.05 10.85 -8.52
C VAL A 157 -2.54 9.50 -8.06
N PHE A 158 -2.77 8.47 -8.86
CA PHE A 158 -2.49 7.07 -8.55
C PHE A 158 -1.50 6.46 -9.54
N MET A 159 -1.03 5.25 -9.24
CA MET A 159 0.06 4.54 -9.90
C MET A 159 1.41 5.22 -9.69
N TRP A 160 2.50 4.46 -9.86
CA TRP A 160 3.86 4.96 -9.69
C TRP A 160 4.25 6.05 -10.70
N ASP A 161 3.64 6.05 -11.86
CA ASP A 161 3.86 7.00 -12.96
C ASP A 161 2.77 8.05 -13.10
N GLY A 162 1.70 7.97 -12.29
CA GLY A 162 0.59 8.90 -12.33
C GLY A 162 -0.47 8.57 -13.39
N ALA A 163 -0.55 7.32 -13.84
CA ALA A 163 -1.44 6.92 -14.92
C ALA A 163 -2.94 7.05 -14.59
N ALA A 164 -3.33 7.17 -13.32
CA ALA A 164 -4.73 7.29 -12.93
C ALA A 164 -4.97 8.53 -12.05
N MET A 165 -6.09 9.23 -12.29
CA MET A 165 -6.48 10.47 -11.63
C MET A 165 -7.65 10.31 -10.65
N SER A 166 -8.10 9.08 -10.42
CA SER A 166 -9.12 8.74 -9.42
C SER A 166 -9.01 7.25 -9.06
N LEU A 167 -9.62 6.86 -7.94
CA LEU A 167 -9.71 5.45 -7.53
C LEU A 167 -10.48 4.64 -8.56
N GLU A 168 -11.56 5.18 -9.13
CA GLU A 168 -12.37 4.55 -10.17
C GLU A 168 -11.53 4.27 -11.42
N HIS A 169 -10.70 5.22 -11.85
CA HIS A 169 -9.80 5.04 -12.99
C HIS A 169 -8.72 4.00 -12.66
N GLN A 170 -8.13 4.07 -11.48
CA GLN A 170 -7.11 3.11 -11.04
C GLN A 170 -7.68 1.68 -11.00
N ALA A 171 -8.88 1.47 -10.41
CA ALA A 171 -9.49 0.15 -10.27
C ALA A 171 -9.75 -0.55 -11.63
N MET A 172 -10.02 0.21 -12.68
CA MET A 172 -10.22 -0.33 -14.02
C MET A 172 -8.94 -0.88 -14.65
N MET A 173 -7.78 -0.31 -14.33
CA MET A 173 -6.51 -0.63 -15.00
C MET A 173 -6.07 -2.09 -14.78
N PRO A 174 -5.98 -2.61 -13.54
CA PRO A 174 -5.58 -4.00 -13.29
C PRO A 174 -6.58 -5.01 -13.88
N ILE A 175 -7.87 -4.69 -13.92
CA ILE A 175 -8.91 -5.57 -14.52
C ILE A 175 -8.56 -5.84 -15.98
N SER A 176 -8.22 -4.81 -16.76
CA SER A 176 -7.95 -4.93 -18.19
C SER A 176 -6.48 -5.24 -18.54
N ASN A 177 -5.57 -5.21 -17.56
CA ASN A 177 -4.17 -5.48 -17.79
C ASN A 177 -3.93 -6.98 -18.09
N PRO A 178 -3.36 -7.35 -19.26
CA PRO A 178 -3.21 -8.74 -19.68
C PRO A 178 -2.26 -9.57 -18.80
N ILE A 179 -1.40 -8.93 -18.02
CA ILE A 179 -0.50 -9.62 -17.08
C ILE A 179 -1.01 -9.61 -15.63
N GLU A 180 -2.10 -8.88 -15.32
CA GLU A 180 -2.70 -8.81 -14.00
C GLU A 180 -3.98 -9.65 -13.94
N MET A 181 -5.15 -9.08 -14.28
CA MET A 181 -6.44 -9.80 -14.23
C MET A 181 -6.93 -10.24 -15.62
N ALA A 182 -6.42 -9.63 -16.69
CA ALA A 182 -6.61 -10.00 -18.10
C ALA A 182 -8.08 -10.06 -18.58
N GLU A 183 -9.02 -9.36 -17.91
CA GLU A 183 -10.43 -9.40 -18.25
C GLU A 183 -10.78 -8.23 -19.17
N THR A 184 -11.69 -8.45 -20.11
CA THR A 184 -12.22 -7.37 -20.96
C THR A 184 -13.44 -6.74 -20.29
N GLN A 185 -13.60 -5.43 -20.45
CA GLN A 185 -14.76 -4.74 -19.88
C GLN A 185 -16.10 -5.35 -20.38
N ALA A 186 -16.16 -5.72 -21.66
CA ALA A 186 -17.38 -6.30 -22.25
C ALA A 186 -17.73 -7.66 -21.62
N ALA A 187 -16.75 -8.56 -21.49
CA ALA A 187 -16.98 -9.88 -20.91
C ALA A 187 -17.29 -9.79 -19.41
N LEU A 188 -16.61 -8.89 -18.68
CA LEU A 188 -16.91 -8.65 -17.27
C LEU A 188 -18.35 -8.18 -17.06
N ILE A 189 -18.79 -7.21 -17.85
CA ILE A 189 -20.15 -6.66 -17.75
C ILE A 189 -21.19 -7.72 -18.12
N GLU A 190 -20.94 -8.54 -19.13
CA GLU A 190 -21.81 -9.68 -19.48
C GLU A 190 -21.88 -10.67 -18.31
N THR A 191 -20.75 -11.03 -17.71
CA THR A 191 -20.67 -11.93 -16.55
C THR A 191 -21.49 -11.40 -15.38
N LEU A 192 -21.30 -10.14 -14.98
CA LEU A 192 -21.99 -9.54 -13.83
C LEU A 192 -23.50 -9.37 -14.08
N ASN A 193 -23.93 -9.10 -15.31
CA ASN A 193 -25.35 -9.01 -15.66
C ASN A 193 -26.02 -10.37 -15.73
N THR A 194 -25.30 -11.44 -16.04
CA THR A 194 -25.84 -12.81 -16.12
C THR A 194 -25.77 -13.56 -14.80
N ASP A 195 -24.90 -13.13 -13.87
CA ASP A 195 -24.86 -13.64 -12.50
C ASP A 195 -26.05 -13.07 -11.69
N PRO A 196 -27.01 -13.91 -11.25
CA PRO A 196 -28.23 -13.43 -10.61
C PRO A 196 -28.01 -12.77 -9.25
N ASP A 197 -26.92 -13.09 -8.57
CA ASP A 197 -26.58 -12.50 -7.26
C ASP A 197 -25.99 -11.10 -7.44
N TYR A 198 -25.03 -10.94 -8.36
CA TYR A 198 -24.46 -9.62 -8.64
C TYR A 198 -25.46 -8.70 -9.34
N ALA A 199 -26.21 -9.15 -10.33
CA ALA A 199 -27.24 -8.34 -10.96
C ALA A 199 -28.23 -7.78 -9.91
N LYS A 200 -28.68 -8.62 -8.98
CA LYS A 200 -29.57 -8.20 -7.89
C LYS A 200 -28.89 -7.23 -6.92
N ARG A 201 -27.62 -7.46 -6.52
CA ARG A 201 -26.89 -6.58 -5.62
C ARG A 201 -26.67 -5.20 -6.23
N PHE A 202 -26.29 -5.14 -7.51
CA PHE A 202 -26.13 -3.88 -8.22
C PHE A 202 -27.47 -3.15 -8.32
N GLN A 203 -28.55 -3.81 -8.74
CA GLN A 203 -29.89 -3.22 -8.79
C GLN A 203 -30.32 -2.62 -7.45
N GLN A 204 -30.06 -3.31 -6.34
CA GLN A 204 -30.38 -2.80 -4.99
C GLN A 204 -29.61 -1.54 -4.61
N VAL A 205 -28.41 -1.35 -5.14
CA VAL A 205 -27.52 -0.23 -4.79
C VAL A 205 -27.65 0.93 -5.76
N THR A 206 -27.76 0.66 -7.05
CA THR A 206 -27.83 1.67 -8.12
C THR A 206 -29.25 2.05 -8.49
N GLY A 207 -30.20 1.12 -8.34
CA GLY A 207 -31.57 1.24 -8.85
C GLY A 207 -31.71 0.90 -10.34
N GLU A 208 -30.62 0.54 -11.02
CA GLU A 208 -30.58 0.22 -12.44
C GLU A 208 -30.72 -1.29 -12.67
N ASP A 209 -31.39 -1.69 -13.77
CA ASP A 209 -31.58 -3.09 -14.12
C ASP A 209 -30.34 -3.72 -14.79
N THR A 210 -29.36 -2.92 -15.17
CA THR A 210 -28.14 -3.37 -15.85
C THR A 210 -26.91 -2.79 -15.18
N VAL A 211 -25.87 -3.63 -15.05
CA VAL A 211 -24.57 -3.24 -14.50
C VAL A 211 -23.75 -2.58 -15.60
N ALA A 212 -23.16 -1.43 -15.30
CA ALA A 212 -22.18 -0.77 -16.15
C ALA A 212 -20.78 -0.80 -15.51
N MET A 213 -19.72 -0.63 -16.31
CA MET A 213 -18.35 -0.60 -15.79
C MET A 213 -18.12 0.50 -14.76
N ALA A 214 -18.80 1.63 -14.91
CA ALA A 214 -18.77 2.74 -13.97
C ALA A 214 -19.31 2.33 -12.59
N ASP A 215 -20.31 1.46 -12.52
CA ASP A 215 -20.87 0.98 -11.24
C ASP A 215 -19.87 0.05 -10.52
N VAL A 216 -19.18 -0.80 -11.29
CA VAL A 216 -18.14 -1.71 -10.77
C VAL A 216 -17.00 -0.90 -10.15
N THR A 217 -16.46 0.06 -10.90
CA THR A 217 -15.36 0.88 -10.42
C THR A 217 -15.77 1.81 -9.28
N ALA A 218 -16.99 2.35 -9.30
CA ALA A 218 -17.55 3.14 -8.21
C ALA A 218 -17.70 2.32 -6.92
N ALA A 219 -18.13 1.06 -7.03
CA ALA A 219 -18.23 0.17 -5.87
C ALA A 219 -16.84 -0.14 -5.26
N LEU A 220 -15.88 -0.53 -6.10
CA LEU A 220 -14.49 -0.76 -5.66
C LEU A 220 -13.90 0.48 -4.98
N ALA A 221 -13.99 1.64 -5.63
CA ALA A 221 -13.51 2.90 -5.07
C ALA A 221 -14.22 3.29 -3.76
N ALA A 222 -15.52 3.01 -3.65
CA ALA A 222 -16.26 3.26 -2.41
C ALA A 222 -15.74 2.39 -1.26
N TYR A 223 -15.38 1.13 -1.52
CA TYR A 223 -14.72 0.27 -0.54
C TYR A 223 -13.32 0.76 -0.20
N GLU A 224 -12.49 1.07 -1.19
CA GLU A 224 -11.11 1.54 -0.97
C GLU A 224 -11.07 2.83 -0.13
N ARG A 225 -12.04 3.73 -0.28
CA ARG A 225 -12.19 4.93 0.57
C ARG A 225 -12.46 4.62 2.04
N THR A 226 -12.91 3.43 2.38
CA THR A 226 -13.09 2.99 3.77
C THR A 226 -11.81 2.44 4.39
N LEU A 227 -10.78 2.17 3.59
CA LEU A 227 -9.54 1.55 4.02
C LEU A 227 -8.65 2.57 4.73
N THR A 228 -8.81 2.68 6.04
CA THR A 228 -8.02 3.58 6.88
C THR A 228 -7.60 2.88 8.17
N ARG A 229 -6.41 3.23 8.66
CA ARG A 229 -5.92 2.75 9.95
C ARG A 229 -5.15 3.87 10.65
N ARG A 230 -5.28 3.93 11.98
CA ARG A 230 -4.45 4.82 12.80
C ARG A 230 -3.05 4.22 12.95
N THR A 231 -2.06 5.10 12.94
CA THR A 231 -0.66 4.77 13.20
C THR A 231 -0.24 5.27 14.60
N LYS A 232 0.93 4.86 15.04
CA LYS A 232 1.53 5.40 16.27
C LYS A 232 1.76 6.92 16.15
N PHE A 233 2.12 7.38 14.95
CA PHE A 233 2.28 8.81 14.67
C PHE A 233 0.97 9.60 14.75
N ASP A 234 -0.16 9.01 14.31
CA ASP A 234 -1.47 9.66 14.49
C ASP A 234 -1.78 9.91 15.97
N LEU A 235 -1.54 8.90 16.83
CA LEU A 235 -1.75 9.04 18.28
C LEU A 235 -0.85 10.13 18.88
N PHE A 236 0.40 10.22 18.41
CA PHE A 236 1.30 11.29 18.80
C PHE A 236 0.77 12.66 18.37
N LEU A 237 0.29 12.81 17.13
CA LEU A 237 -0.33 14.06 16.63
C LEU A 237 -1.60 14.44 17.41
N GLU A 238 -2.39 13.47 17.87
CA GLU A 238 -3.58 13.68 18.70
C GLU A 238 -3.27 14.13 20.13
N GLY A 239 -2.00 14.20 20.50
CA GLY A 239 -1.54 14.72 21.80
C GLY A 239 -1.00 13.67 22.76
N ASP A 240 -1.03 12.37 22.44
CA ASP A 240 -0.41 11.31 23.23
C ASP A 240 1.13 11.31 23.02
N ARG A 241 1.79 12.35 23.56
CA ARG A 241 3.22 12.63 23.34
C ARG A 241 4.13 11.54 23.91
N ASP A 242 3.67 10.82 24.91
CA ASP A 242 4.42 9.74 25.56
C ASP A 242 4.49 8.47 24.70
N ARG A 243 3.72 8.42 23.62
CA ARG A 243 3.79 7.31 22.66
C ARG A 243 5.15 7.18 22.02
N PHE A 244 5.84 8.29 21.77
CA PHE A 244 7.15 8.24 21.15
C PHE A 244 8.23 7.99 22.18
N THR A 245 9.14 7.06 21.87
CA THR A 245 10.42 6.94 22.55
C THR A 245 11.32 8.13 22.21
N ASP A 246 12.38 8.36 22.99
CA ASP A 246 13.33 9.42 22.69
C ASP A 246 14.02 9.23 21.33
N GLN A 247 14.27 7.98 20.94
CA GLN A 247 14.83 7.67 19.62
C GLN A 247 13.88 8.02 18.47
N GLU A 248 12.60 7.70 18.59
CA GLU A 248 11.58 8.04 17.59
C GLU A 248 11.37 9.55 17.50
N LEU A 249 11.41 10.25 18.63
CA LEU A 249 11.30 11.70 18.67
C LEU A 249 12.52 12.38 18.02
N PHE A 250 13.70 11.89 18.28
CA PHE A 250 14.91 12.36 17.60
C PHE A 250 14.85 12.05 16.10
N GLY A 251 14.33 10.89 15.71
CA GLY A 251 14.09 10.54 14.31
C GLY A 251 13.10 11.47 13.62
N LEU A 252 12.00 11.84 14.27
CA LEU A 252 11.06 12.87 13.79
C LEU A 252 11.77 14.22 13.60
N HIS A 253 12.61 14.62 14.57
CA HIS A 253 13.36 15.86 14.45
C HIS A 253 14.32 15.84 13.25
N LEU A 254 15.06 14.77 13.06
CA LEU A 254 15.92 14.58 11.88
C LEU A 254 15.14 14.60 10.57
N TYR A 255 13.98 13.97 10.52
CA TYR A 255 13.10 13.96 9.36
C TYR A 255 12.67 15.37 8.92
N ARG A 256 12.36 16.22 9.90
CA ARG A 256 11.96 17.63 9.71
C ARG A 256 13.11 18.58 9.39
N THR A 257 14.35 18.21 9.81
CA THR A 257 15.51 19.10 9.75
C THR A 257 16.62 18.49 8.88
N LYS A 258 17.70 18.02 9.46
CA LYS A 258 18.94 17.56 8.80
C LYS A 258 18.71 16.57 7.65
N ALA A 259 17.73 15.65 7.78
CA ALA A 259 17.42 14.66 6.74
C ALA A 259 16.54 15.22 5.62
N ARG A 260 15.90 16.40 5.81
CA ARG A 260 15.13 17.14 4.80
C ARG A 260 14.06 16.30 4.10
N CYS A 261 13.51 15.31 4.78
CA CYS A 261 12.52 14.40 4.18
C CYS A 261 11.22 15.15 3.83
N MET A 262 10.91 16.23 4.55
CA MET A 262 9.76 17.09 4.29
C MET A 262 9.85 17.88 2.97
N THR A 263 10.98 17.84 2.27
CA THR A 263 11.10 18.39 0.90
C THR A 263 10.09 17.74 -0.06
N CYS A 264 9.84 16.44 0.09
CA CYS A 264 8.92 15.66 -0.76
C CYS A 264 7.84 14.94 0.06
N HIS A 265 8.13 14.58 1.32
CA HIS A 265 7.22 13.82 2.17
C HIS A 265 6.62 14.71 3.28
N SER A 266 5.78 15.66 2.90
CA SER A 266 5.16 16.65 3.79
C SER A 266 3.62 16.51 3.81
N GLY A 267 2.95 17.35 4.60
CA GLY A 267 1.49 17.37 4.73
C GLY A 267 0.90 16.18 5.50
N SER A 268 -0.41 16.11 5.52
CA SER A 268 -1.14 15.06 6.24
C SER A 268 -0.92 13.65 5.67
N ARG A 269 -0.70 13.54 4.37
CA ARG A 269 -0.43 12.26 3.68
C ARG A 269 1.06 11.90 3.63
N LEU A 270 1.97 12.78 4.08
CA LEU A 270 3.43 12.60 4.00
C LEU A 270 3.88 12.33 2.55
N THR A 271 3.43 13.18 1.63
CA THR A 271 3.77 13.19 0.19
C THR A 271 3.41 14.55 -0.40
N ASP A 272 4.19 15.02 -1.36
CA ASP A 272 3.88 16.17 -2.21
C ASP A 272 3.01 15.80 -3.41
N ASP A 273 2.75 14.49 -3.62
CA ASP A 273 2.10 13.90 -4.80
C ASP A 273 2.77 14.25 -6.15
N GLU A 274 3.95 14.85 -6.12
CA GLU A 274 4.75 15.20 -7.30
C GLU A 274 5.63 14.05 -7.76
N PHE A 275 6.37 14.27 -8.85
CA PHE A 275 7.18 13.24 -9.52
C PHE A 275 8.65 13.61 -9.45
N HIS A 276 9.47 12.66 -9.02
CA HIS A 276 10.92 12.88 -8.85
C HIS A 276 11.73 11.69 -9.35
N ASN A 277 12.87 11.97 -9.98
CA ASN A 277 13.84 10.94 -10.31
C ASN A 277 14.85 10.77 -9.16
N ILE A 278 14.79 9.66 -8.46
CA ILE A 278 15.72 9.30 -7.39
C ILE A 278 16.89 8.41 -7.86
N GLY A 279 17.04 8.25 -9.18
CA GLY A 279 18.11 7.49 -9.82
C GLY A 279 17.87 5.99 -9.94
N LEU A 280 16.63 5.52 -9.79
CA LEU A 280 16.29 4.08 -9.79
C LEU A 280 15.61 3.61 -11.09
N THR A 281 15.79 4.31 -12.19
CA THR A 281 15.22 3.91 -13.49
C THR A 281 15.84 2.64 -14.06
N TYR A 282 17.06 2.28 -13.66
CA TYR A 282 17.84 1.19 -14.25
C TYR A 282 18.00 1.32 -15.77
N TYR A 283 18.09 2.56 -16.28
CA TYR A 283 18.17 2.89 -17.70
C TYR A 283 19.19 2.04 -18.46
N GLY A 284 18.77 1.40 -19.55
CA GLY A 284 19.57 0.48 -20.34
C GLY A 284 19.99 -0.81 -19.60
N ARG A 285 19.34 -1.18 -18.48
CA ARG A 285 19.72 -2.32 -17.63
C ARG A 285 18.50 -3.21 -17.33
N LYS A 286 18.76 -4.36 -16.71
CA LYS A 286 17.70 -5.16 -16.12
C LYS A 286 16.91 -4.30 -15.12
N TYR A 287 15.60 -4.42 -15.11
CA TYR A 287 14.65 -3.63 -14.33
C TYR A 287 14.43 -2.19 -14.81
N GLU A 288 14.83 -1.87 -16.06
CA GLU A 288 14.55 -0.58 -16.67
C GLU A 288 13.06 -0.23 -16.57
N ASP A 289 12.79 0.99 -16.10
CA ASP A 289 11.47 1.58 -16.04
C ASP A 289 11.60 3.09 -16.27
N PHE A 290 10.96 3.57 -17.33
CA PHE A 290 11.01 4.99 -17.69
C PHE A 290 10.12 5.89 -16.82
N GLY A 291 9.30 5.29 -15.92
CA GLY A 291 8.42 6.05 -15.05
C GLY A 291 7.42 6.91 -15.81
N ARG A 292 7.31 8.17 -15.42
CA ARG A 292 6.37 9.13 -16.00
C ARG A 292 6.56 9.41 -17.47
N TYR A 293 7.80 9.31 -17.99
CA TYR A 293 8.07 9.45 -19.42
C TYR A 293 7.20 8.54 -20.30
N ALA A 294 6.86 7.35 -19.82
CA ALA A 294 6.00 6.43 -20.57
C ALA A 294 4.59 6.98 -20.85
N LEU A 295 4.17 8.03 -20.13
CA LEU A 295 2.88 8.70 -20.30
C LEU A 295 3.00 10.06 -21.00
N THR A 296 4.08 10.80 -20.72
CA THR A 296 4.23 12.19 -21.16
C THR A 296 5.07 12.34 -22.43
N GLU A 297 5.96 11.39 -22.69
CA GLU A 297 7.00 11.45 -23.72
C GLU A 297 7.96 12.67 -23.56
N GLU A 298 7.93 13.32 -22.40
CA GLU A 298 8.82 14.44 -22.09
C GLU A 298 10.18 13.92 -21.60
N PRO A 299 11.29 14.25 -22.25
CA PRO A 299 12.62 13.71 -21.91
C PRO A 299 13.01 13.90 -20.45
N ASP A 300 12.66 15.02 -19.85
CA ASP A 300 13.00 15.34 -18.47
C ASP A 300 12.24 14.44 -17.46
N ALA A 301 11.12 13.81 -17.88
CA ALA A 301 10.34 12.91 -17.06
C ALA A 301 10.89 11.46 -17.01
N VAL A 302 12.03 11.19 -17.70
CA VAL A 302 12.63 9.84 -17.68
C VAL A 302 13.11 9.47 -16.28
N GLY A 303 12.47 8.43 -15.71
CA GLY A 303 12.81 7.92 -14.38
C GLY A 303 12.18 8.67 -13.24
N GLU A 304 11.27 9.58 -13.52
CA GLU A 304 10.41 10.17 -12.50
C GLU A 304 9.31 9.20 -12.07
N PHE A 305 9.12 9.13 -10.77
CA PHE A 305 8.05 8.37 -10.13
C PHE A 305 7.38 9.25 -9.09
N LYS A 306 6.08 9.02 -8.90
CA LYS A 306 5.30 9.71 -7.88
C LYS A 306 5.90 9.48 -6.49
N THR A 307 6.03 10.54 -5.70
CA THR A 307 6.33 10.43 -4.28
C THR A 307 5.24 9.62 -3.58
N PRO A 308 5.53 8.42 -3.06
CA PRO A 308 4.53 7.66 -2.33
C PRO A 308 4.28 8.27 -0.96
N SER A 309 3.04 8.17 -0.46
CA SER A 309 2.76 8.44 0.95
C SER A 309 3.64 7.54 1.83
N LEU A 310 4.15 8.08 2.93
CA LEU A 310 4.85 7.29 3.96
C LEU A 310 3.91 6.72 5.03
N ARG A 311 2.60 7.01 4.95
CA ARG A 311 1.63 6.37 5.83
C ARG A 311 1.70 4.85 5.67
N HIS A 312 1.79 4.13 6.80
CA HIS A 312 1.91 2.67 6.87
C HIS A 312 3.22 2.08 6.28
N VAL A 313 4.23 2.91 6.03
CA VAL A 313 5.48 2.49 5.39
C VAL A 313 6.16 1.33 6.13
N ARG A 314 6.03 1.24 7.46
CA ARG A 314 6.52 0.11 8.27
C ARG A 314 6.09 -1.25 7.73
N ARG A 315 4.88 -1.36 7.16
CA ARG A 315 4.21 -2.61 6.80
C ARG A 315 4.21 -2.89 5.30
N THR A 316 4.72 -1.98 4.48
CA THR A 316 4.54 -2.02 3.01
C THR A 316 5.82 -2.38 2.27
N GLY A 317 6.78 -2.99 2.96
CA GLY A 317 7.97 -3.55 2.28
C GLY A 317 7.62 -4.75 1.36
N PRO A 318 8.45 -5.02 0.35
CA PRO A 318 9.66 -4.30 -0.04
C PRO A 318 9.37 -2.97 -0.74
N TYR A 319 10.33 -2.07 -0.75
CA TYR A 319 10.15 -0.66 -1.06
C TYR A 319 10.57 -0.28 -2.47
N MET A 320 10.19 0.94 -2.88
CA MET A 320 10.36 1.58 -4.18
C MET A 320 9.46 0.96 -5.26
N HIS A 321 9.33 1.67 -6.38
CA HIS A 321 8.47 1.22 -7.49
C HIS A 321 8.84 -0.18 -8.01
N ASN A 322 10.08 -0.57 -7.90
CA ASN A 322 10.60 -1.87 -8.36
C ASN A 322 10.69 -2.95 -7.27
N GLY A 323 10.37 -2.62 -5.99
CA GLY A 323 10.40 -3.54 -4.86
C GLY A 323 11.78 -4.15 -4.57
N LEU A 324 12.88 -3.47 -4.94
CA LEU A 324 14.23 -4.02 -4.77
C LEU A 324 14.87 -3.74 -3.41
N PHE A 325 14.23 -2.94 -2.57
CA PHE A 325 14.75 -2.58 -1.26
C PHE A 325 13.97 -3.31 -0.15
N PRO A 326 14.59 -4.25 0.54
CA PRO A 326 13.88 -5.08 1.54
C PRO A 326 13.69 -4.40 2.91
N SER A 327 14.31 -3.26 3.17
CA SER A 327 14.29 -2.63 4.48
C SER A 327 14.30 -1.10 4.42
N LEU A 328 13.67 -0.45 5.40
CA LEU A 328 13.72 1.01 5.59
C LEU A 328 15.15 1.51 5.78
N ARG A 329 16.00 0.74 6.45
CA ARG A 329 17.44 1.08 6.59
C ARG A 329 18.13 1.20 5.24
N GLY A 330 17.83 0.32 4.29
CA GLY A 330 18.35 0.38 2.92
C GLY A 330 17.91 1.66 2.20
N ILE A 331 16.66 2.06 2.40
CA ILE A 331 16.10 3.31 1.84
C ILE A 331 16.77 4.54 2.46
N VAL A 332 16.89 4.59 3.78
CA VAL A 332 17.57 5.70 4.48
C VAL A 332 19.03 5.81 4.03
N ASN A 333 19.71 4.68 3.80
CA ASN A 333 21.08 4.69 3.26
C ASN A 333 21.14 5.24 1.83
N LEU A 334 20.16 4.93 0.98
CA LEU A 334 20.06 5.49 -0.37
C LEU A 334 19.92 7.01 -0.33
N TYR A 335 18.99 7.53 0.48
CA TYR A 335 18.81 8.98 0.65
C TYR A 335 20.02 9.65 1.31
N ASN A 336 20.66 8.99 2.27
CA ASN A 336 21.88 9.52 2.89
C ASN A 336 23.02 9.70 1.88
N ALA A 337 23.06 8.87 0.83
CA ALA A 337 24.02 9.00 -0.27
C ALA A 337 23.63 10.07 -1.31
N GLY A 338 22.45 10.65 -1.22
CA GLY A 338 21.92 11.63 -2.18
C GLY A 338 21.18 10.97 -3.36
N GLY A 339 20.45 9.90 -3.13
CA GLY A 339 19.83 9.07 -4.16
C GLY A 339 20.85 8.18 -4.89
N ALA A 340 20.39 7.45 -5.89
CA ALA A 340 21.28 6.78 -6.81
C ALA A 340 21.76 7.75 -7.89
N ARG A 341 23.02 7.61 -8.33
CA ARG A 341 23.62 8.44 -9.38
C ARG A 341 24.09 7.50 -10.51
N PRO A 342 23.18 7.02 -11.36
CA PRO A 342 23.53 6.12 -12.45
C PRO A 342 24.49 6.78 -13.41
N ARG A 343 25.34 5.94 -14.03
CA ARG A 343 26.24 6.40 -15.10
C ARG A 343 25.81 5.72 -16.40
N PRO A 344 25.91 6.44 -17.56
CA PRO A 344 25.66 5.85 -18.85
C PRO A 344 26.49 4.59 -19.07
N ARG A 345 25.94 3.65 -19.80
CA ARG A 345 26.73 2.50 -20.30
C ARG A 345 27.63 2.96 -21.43
N PRO A 346 28.76 2.25 -21.70
CA PRO A 346 29.58 2.55 -22.85
C PRO A 346 28.75 2.63 -24.15
N GLY A 347 28.87 3.74 -24.88
CA GLY A 347 28.11 4.03 -26.10
C GLY A 347 26.76 4.74 -25.87
N MET A 348 26.36 5.02 -24.62
CA MET A 348 25.13 5.77 -24.26
C MET A 348 25.45 7.13 -23.60
N GLU A 349 26.67 7.60 -23.70
CA GLU A 349 27.15 8.82 -23.02
C GLU A 349 26.44 10.09 -23.52
N ASN A 350 25.94 10.07 -24.75
CA ASN A 350 25.25 11.19 -25.39
C ASN A 350 23.76 10.88 -25.64
N ASP A 351 23.20 9.90 -24.96
CA ASP A 351 21.78 9.58 -25.08
C ASP A 351 20.94 10.70 -24.45
N PRO A 352 20.09 11.40 -25.24
CA PRO A 352 19.31 12.53 -24.77
C PRO A 352 18.24 12.12 -23.73
N LEU A 353 17.93 10.84 -23.63
CA LEU A 353 16.98 10.28 -22.65
C LEU A 353 17.69 9.73 -21.40
N PHE A 354 19.04 9.87 -21.30
CA PHE A 354 19.71 9.40 -20.10
C PHE A 354 19.32 10.24 -18.88
N PRO A 355 18.67 9.63 -17.85
CA PRO A 355 18.05 10.38 -16.77
C PRO A 355 19.04 10.98 -15.79
N GLU A 356 18.74 12.17 -15.30
CA GLU A 356 19.46 12.82 -14.23
C GLU A 356 18.71 12.68 -12.91
N THR A 357 19.43 12.37 -11.82
CA THR A 357 18.86 12.31 -10.49
C THR A 357 18.53 13.71 -9.98
N SER A 358 17.36 13.89 -9.39
CA SER A 358 16.87 15.16 -8.86
C SER A 358 17.90 15.89 -7.99
N GLU A 359 18.03 17.20 -8.18
CA GLU A 359 18.87 18.08 -7.35
C GLU A 359 18.34 18.23 -5.92
N LEU A 360 17.07 17.88 -5.68
CA LEU A 360 16.47 17.88 -4.35
C LEU A 360 17.04 16.81 -3.41
N LEU A 361 17.95 15.96 -3.92
CA LEU A 361 18.57 14.86 -3.18
C LEU A 361 20.07 15.13 -2.88
N PRO A 362 20.39 16.00 -1.93
CA PRO A 362 21.77 16.18 -1.48
C PRO A 362 22.24 14.99 -0.64
N LYS A 363 23.55 14.85 -0.47
CA LYS A 363 24.11 13.95 0.56
C LYS A 363 23.77 14.49 1.93
N LEU A 364 23.18 13.66 2.79
CA LEU A 364 22.70 14.08 4.11
C LEU A 364 23.77 14.00 5.19
N ASN A 365 24.80 13.17 5.00
CA ASN A 365 25.87 12.94 5.96
C ASN A 365 25.40 12.54 7.36
N LEU A 366 24.34 11.74 7.42
CA LEU A 366 23.83 11.18 8.68
C LEU A 366 24.79 10.13 9.23
N THR A 367 25.01 10.16 10.52
CA THR A 367 25.73 9.11 11.25
C THR A 367 24.94 7.79 11.25
N SER A 368 25.51 6.70 11.77
CA SER A 368 24.79 5.44 11.93
C SER A 368 23.57 5.61 12.84
N ASP A 369 23.80 6.25 13.99
CA ASP A 369 22.80 6.41 15.05
C ASP A 369 21.64 7.33 14.60
N GLU A 370 21.95 8.40 13.85
CA GLU A 370 20.92 9.26 13.23
C GLU A 370 20.07 8.50 12.22
N ARG A 371 20.67 7.60 11.42
CA ARG A 371 19.91 6.75 10.48
C ARG A 371 19.05 5.73 11.21
N ASP A 372 19.51 5.20 12.36
CA ASP A 372 18.72 4.29 13.19
C ASP A 372 17.54 5.02 13.84
N ALA A 373 17.74 6.25 14.32
CA ALA A 373 16.67 7.09 14.84
C ALA A 373 15.63 7.43 13.74
N LEU A 374 16.11 7.76 12.55
CA LEU A 374 15.22 8.05 11.42
C LEU A 374 14.38 6.81 11.03
N VAL A 375 14.98 5.62 11.02
CA VAL A 375 14.25 4.36 10.81
C VAL A 375 13.21 4.13 11.91
N ALA A 376 13.59 4.35 13.19
CA ALA A 376 12.66 4.21 14.31
C ALA A 376 11.44 5.14 14.15
N TYR A 377 11.63 6.39 13.71
CA TYR A 377 10.51 7.28 13.38
C TYR A 377 9.66 6.74 12.24
N LEU A 378 10.27 6.32 11.11
CA LEU A 378 9.53 5.77 9.97
C LEU A 378 8.70 4.52 10.35
N GLU A 379 9.11 3.78 11.35
CA GLU A 379 8.37 2.64 11.89
C GLU A 379 7.15 3.04 12.73
N THR A 380 6.98 4.32 13.05
CA THR A 380 5.77 4.85 13.72
C THR A 380 4.64 5.19 12.75
N LEU A 381 4.94 5.25 11.44
CA LEU A 381 4.05 5.67 10.37
C LEU A 381 3.13 4.57 9.86
#